data_c35ca3ff6db9812a0db75818a993c5fc
#
_entry.id   c35ca3ff6db9812a0db75818a993c5fc
#
_cell.length_a   1.000
_cell.length_b   1.000
_cell.length_c   1.000
_cell.angle_alpha   90.00
_cell.angle_beta   90.00
_cell.angle_gamma   90.00
#
_symmetry.space_group_name_H-M   'P 1'
#
loop_
_entity.id
_entity.type
_entity.pdbx_description
1 polymer ?
#
loop_
_entity_poly.entity_id
_entity_poly.type
_entity_poly.pdbx_seq_one_letter_code
_entity_poly.pdbx_strand_id
1 'polypeptide(L)'
;MPSLKKNFKHNIDVVIDRLVVKKNIQQRLSESIEVALTLSDGLLYLENLDTNKISIFSSKFACPVSGFSIEEIEPRLFSFNAPQGACSECDGLGVEKYFDENKIVPDETRSISDGAIKPWETKVFGYQKKYFVETIDKILKQFKVKKNVPWSEIPKKVKNIILYGDENSELNFLYDFEGIINFIDRKYEETERWWLQYELEKYLSERDCEVCNGYRLNEKALAVRIDENHIGNITKKSISECLDWFS
;
A
#
# COMPACT_ATOMS: atom_id res chain seq x y z
N MET A 1 33.09 24.27 15.32
CA MET A 1 32.00 23.41 14.83
C MET A 1 30.73 24.22 14.84
N PRO A 2 29.87 24.16 13.83
CA PRO A 2 28.58 24.85 13.86
C PRO A 2 27.72 24.25 14.98
N SER A 3 26.96 25.10 15.66
CA SER A 3 26.02 24.64 16.71
C SER A 3 24.77 24.04 16.03
N LEU A 4 24.61 22.73 16.10
CA LEU A 4 23.46 22.02 15.53
C LEU A 4 22.28 22.08 16.51
N LYS A 5 21.06 22.32 15.97
CA LYS A 5 19.83 22.32 16.80
C LYS A 5 19.42 20.89 17.13
N LYS A 6 19.34 20.56 18.43
CA LYS A 6 19.18 19.21 18.99
C LYS A 6 17.96 18.42 18.46
N ASN A 7 16.90 19.10 17.99
CA ASN A 7 15.63 18.47 17.59
C ASN A 7 15.40 18.45 16.06
N PHE A 8 16.43 18.73 15.26
CA PHE A 8 16.34 18.73 13.78
C PHE A 8 17.22 17.62 13.22
N LYS A 9 16.77 17.01 12.10
CA LYS A 9 17.64 16.13 11.31
C LYS A 9 18.68 17.00 10.61
N HIS A 10 19.94 16.59 10.70
CA HIS A 10 21.06 17.24 10.06
C HIS A 10 21.78 16.22 9.15
N ASN A 11 22.14 16.65 7.95
CA ASN A 11 23.06 15.91 7.11
C ASN A 11 24.49 16.39 7.45
N ILE A 12 25.40 15.45 7.61
CA ILE A 12 26.81 15.72 7.89
C ILE A 12 27.62 15.04 6.80
N ASP A 13 28.22 15.84 5.93
CA ASP A 13 29.03 15.36 4.82
C ASP A 13 30.50 15.59 5.14
N VAL A 14 31.33 14.59 4.76
CA VAL A 14 32.79 14.68 4.90
C VAL A 14 33.37 15.02 3.54
N VAL A 15 34.06 16.14 3.44
CA VAL A 15 34.79 16.51 2.22
C VAL A 15 36.08 15.72 2.14
N ILE A 16 36.18 14.82 1.18
CA ILE A 16 37.36 13.95 0.96
C ILE A 16 38.43 14.70 0.20
N ASP A 17 38.09 15.37 -0.90
CA ASP A 17 39.04 16.09 -1.73
C ASP A 17 38.39 17.28 -2.47
N ARG A 18 39.23 18.21 -2.92
CA ARG A 18 38.85 19.31 -3.81
C ARG A 18 39.73 19.26 -5.04
N LEU A 19 39.12 18.97 -6.19
CA LEU A 19 39.84 18.72 -7.43
C LEU A 19 39.58 19.82 -8.46
N VAL A 20 40.62 20.15 -9.22
CA VAL A 20 40.46 20.99 -10.42
C VAL A 20 40.58 20.07 -11.64
N VAL A 21 39.61 20.11 -12.55
CA VAL A 21 39.59 19.27 -13.74
C VAL A 21 40.78 19.64 -14.66
N LYS A 22 41.72 18.72 -14.79
CA LYS A 22 42.91 18.81 -15.63
C LYS A 22 43.19 17.49 -16.33
N LYS A 23 44.00 17.50 -17.40
CA LYS A 23 44.30 16.29 -18.21
C LYS A 23 44.85 15.08 -17.43
N ASN A 24 45.50 15.24 -16.29
CA ASN A 24 46.19 14.18 -15.54
C ASN A 24 45.63 13.97 -14.14
N ILE A 25 44.32 14.13 -13.97
CA ILE A 25 43.65 14.04 -12.66
C ILE A 25 43.19 12.61 -12.33
N GLN A 26 43.18 11.69 -13.29
CA GLN A 26 42.52 10.38 -13.18
C GLN A 26 42.98 9.57 -11.95
N GLN A 27 44.29 9.48 -11.71
CA GLN A 27 44.78 8.72 -10.58
C GLN A 27 44.33 9.30 -9.24
N ARG A 28 44.47 10.62 -9.04
CA ARG A 28 44.05 11.29 -7.80
C ARG A 28 42.52 11.21 -7.61
N LEU A 29 41.76 11.31 -8.71
CA LEU A 29 40.29 11.17 -8.67
C LEU A 29 39.91 9.74 -8.25
N SER A 30 40.57 8.69 -8.79
CA SER A 30 40.32 7.31 -8.41
C SER A 30 40.60 7.05 -6.94
N GLU A 31 41.74 7.54 -6.44
CA GLU A 31 42.11 7.42 -5.02
C GLU A 31 41.10 8.12 -4.10
N SER A 32 40.67 9.33 -4.48
CA SER A 32 39.69 10.08 -3.70
C SER A 32 38.30 9.39 -3.71
N ILE A 33 37.88 8.82 -4.85
CA ILE A 33 36.65 8.03 -4.97
C ILE A 33 36.69 6.80 -4.09
N GLU A 34 37.80 6.06 -4.09
CA GLU A 34 38.00 4.85 -3.29
C GLU A 34 37.88 5.14 -1.78
N VAL A 35 38.54 6.22 -1.33
CA VAL A 35 38.41 6.69 0.06
C VAL A 35 37.00 7.09 0.41
N ALA A 36 36.35 7.85 -0.48
CA ALA A 36 34.96 8.27 -0.27
C ALA A 36 34.00 7.08 -0.14
N LEU A 37 34.06 6.13 -1.06
CA LEU A 37 33.22 4.93 -1.07
C LEU A 37 33.47 4.04 0.16
N THR A 38 34.70 3.93 0.59
CA THR A 38 35.09 3.15 1.78
C THR A 38 34.51 3.78 3.06
N LEU A 39 34.62 5.10 3.22
CA LEU A 39 34.14 5.81 4.42
C LEU A 39 32.62 5.87 4.51
N SER A 40 31.94 5.92 3.37
CA SER A 40 30.49 6.11 3.30
C SER A 40 29.72 4.81 3.07
N ASP A 41 30.37 3.67 3.08
CA ASP A 41 29.76 2.38 2.74
C ASP A 41 29.12 2.36 1.34
N GLY A 42 29.83 2.98 0.39
CA GLY A 42 29.50 2.90 -1.04
C GLY A 42 28.71 4.08 -1.63
N LEU A 43 28.57 5.20 -0.93
CA LEU A 43 27.89 6.39 -1.44
C LEU A 43 28.85 7.57 -1.54
N LEU A 44 28.82 8.34 -2.62
CA LEU A 44 29.58 9.58 -2.75
C LEU A 44 28.78 10.69 -3.43
N TYR A 45 29.10 11.92 -3.05
CA TYR A 45 28.59 13.15 -3.65
C TYR A 45 29.70 13.86 -4.41
N LEU A 46 29.40 14.29 -5.63
CA LEU A 46 30.28 15.15 -6.40
C LEU A 46 29.60 16.50 -6.59
N GLU A 47 30.16 17.54 -5.97
CA GLU A 47 29.66 18.89 -6.09
C GLU A 47 30.50 19.70 -7.09
N ASN A 48 29.85 20.27 -8.08
CA ASN A 48 30.49 21.25 -8.97
C ASN A 48 30.39 22.64 -8.32
N LEU A 49 31.51 23.18 -7.87
CA LEU A 49 31.54 24.45 -7.13
C LEU A 49 31.18 25.68 -7.97
N ASP A 50 31.28 25.59 -9.31
CA ASP A 50 30.92 26.71 -10.20
C ASP A 50 29.39 26.80 -10.41
N THR A 51 28.73 25.65 -10.43
CA THR A 51 27.28 25.55 -10.70
C THR A 51 26.44 25.17 -9.49
N ASN A 52 27.06 24.83 -8.36
CA ASN A 52 26.43 24.28 -7.14
C ASN A 52 25.59 23.01 -7.44
N LYS A 53 25.91 22.31 -8.53
CA LYS A 53 25.21 21.07 -8.90
C LYS A 53 25.83 19.89 -8.17
N ILE A 54 25.03 19.15 -7.43
CA ILE A 54 25.40 17.90 -6.76
C ILE A 54 24.99 16.74 -7.63
N SER A 55 25.95 15.82 -7.87
CA SER A 55 25.71 14.51 -8.49
C SER A 55 26.02 13.42 -7.46
N ILE A 56 25.12 12.47 -7.33
CA ILE A 56 25.23 11.38 -6.36
C ILE A 56 25.62 10.11 -7.11
N PHE A 57 26.62 9.39 -6.58
CA PHE A 57 27.09 8.12 -7.12
C PHE A 57 27.06 7.05 -6.04
N SER A 58 26.77 5.83 -6.43
CA SER A 58 26.81 4.68 -5.53
C SER A 58 27.58 3.53 -6.18
N SER A 59 28.37 2.84 -5.39
CA SER A 59 29.00 1.57 -5.78
C SER A 59 28.06 0.38 -5.52
N LYS A 60 26.93 0.61 -4.84
CA LYS A 60 25.86 -0.36 -4.61
C LYS A 60 24.73 -0.10 -5.60
N PHE A 61 23.80 -1.04 -5.72
CA PHE A 61 22.61 -0.88 -6.55
C PHE A 61 21.66 0.20 -5.98
N ALA A 62 22.00 1.45 -6.19
CA ALA A 62 21.22 2.59 -5.66
C ALA A 62 20.95 3.63 -6.75
N CYS A 63 19.73 4.12 -6.80
CA CYS A 63 19.34 5.24 -7.64
C CYS A 63 19.59 6.56 -6.90
N PRO A 64 20.50 7.41 -7.39
CA PRO A 64 20.84 8.66 -6.69
C PRO A 64 19.72 9.70 -6.75
N VAL A 65 18.73 9.51 -7.64
CA VAL A 65 17.63 10.47 -7.82
C VAL A 65 16.45 10.16 -6.91
N SER A 66 16.04 8.88 -6.83
CA SER A 66 14.90 8.44 -6.02
C SER A 66 15.28 8.01 -4.61
N GLY A 67 16.55 7.76 -4.33
CA GLY A 67 17.03 7.15 -3.09
C GLY A 67 16.76 5.64 -3.00
N PHE A 68 16.15 5.05 -4.03
CA PHE A 68 15.91 3.62 -4.10
C PHE A 68 17.24 2.86 -4.12
N SER A 69 17.39 1.89 -3.23
CA SER A 69 18.60 1.08 -3.14
C SER A 69 18.29 -0.39 -2.88
N ILE A 70 19.10 -1.26 -3.50
CA ILE A 70 19.13 -2.69 -3.22
C ILE A 70 20.47 -2.96 -2.57
N GLU A 71 20.46 -3.40 -1.31
CA GLU A 71 21.71 -3.60 -0.54
C GLU A 71 22.54 -4.75 -1.13
N GLU A 72 21.89 -5.89 -1.38
CA GLU A 72 22.51 -7.06 -1.97
C GLU A 72 21.47 -7.88 -2.76
N ILE A 73 21.88 -8.41 -3.93
CA ILE A 73 21.03 -9.29 -4.74
C ILE A 73 21.29 -10.73 -4.32
N GLU A 74 20.57 -11.16 -3.28
CA GLU A 74 20.62 -12.54 -2.77
C GLU A 74 19.35 -13.32 -3.16
N PRO A 75 19.39 -14.67 -3.16
CA PRO A 75 18.19 -15.49 -3.42
C PRO A 75 17.01 -15.18 -2.50
N ARG A 76 17.24 -14.74 -1.27
CA ARG A 76 16.22 -14.35 -0.31
C ARG A 76 15.38 -13.15 -0.76
N LEU A 77 15.98 -12.25 -1.55
CA LEU A 77 15.28 -11.11 -2.14
C LEU A 77 14.13 -11.55 -3.06
N PHE A 78 14.26 -12.72 -3.69
CA PHE A 78 13.23 -13.25 -4.61
C PHE A 78 12.28 -14.26 -3.95
N SER A 79 12.30 -14.37 -2.63
CA SER A 79 11.43 -15.26 -1.89
C SER A 79 10.29 -14.49 -1.24
N PHE A 80 9.06 -14.78 -1.62
CA PHE A 80 7.88 -14.22 -0.97
C PHE A 80 7.62 -14.76 0.46
N ASN A 81 8.35 -15.81 0.88
CA ASN A 81 8.31 -16.34 2.24
C ASN A 81 9.43 -15.75 3.13
N ALA A 82 10.32 -14.93 2.58
CA ALA A 82 11.38 -14.27 3.32
C ALA A 82 11.05 -12.79 3.48
N PRO A 83 11.24 -12.20 4.68
CA PRO A 83 10.94 -10.77 4.91
C PRO A 83 11.67 -9.82 3.96
N GLN A 84 12.86 -10.23 3.46
CA GLN A 84 13.65 -9.44 2.50
C GLN A 84 13.00 -9.35 1.12
N GLY A 85 12.20 -10.35 0.72
CA GLY A 85 11.60 -10.45 -0.60
C GLY A 85 10.08 -10.26 -0.61
N ALA A 86 9.40 -10.57 0.49
CA ALA A 86 7.95 -10.47 0.59
C ALA A 86 7.45 -9.01 0.40
N CYS A 87 6.31 -8.86 -0.24
CA CYS A 87 5.59 -7.61 -0.23
C CYS A 87 5.16 -7.27 1.20
N SER A 88 5.50 -6.08 1.68
CA SER A 88 5.21 -5.63 3.05
C SER A 88 3.72 -5.39 3.31
N GLU A 89 2.92 -5.17 2.27
CA GLU A 89 1.48 -4.94 2.40
C GLU A 89 0.71 -6.23 2.62
N CYS A 90 0.98 -7.25 1.80
CA CYS A 90 0.26 -8.52 1.86
C CYS A 90 1.10 -9.67 2.47
N ASP A 91 2.23 -9.38 3.10
CA ASP A 91 3.14 -10.36 3.70
C ASP A 91 3.50 -11.54 2.75
N GLY A 92 3.61 -11.24 1.45
CA GLY A 92 3.90 -12.24 0.43
C GLY A 92 2.70 -13.11 0.03
N LEU A 93 1.48 -12.81 0.46
CA LEU A 93 0.27 -13.54 0.05
C LEU A 93 -0.14 -13.22 -1.40
N GLY A 94 0.12 -12.01 -1.87
CA GLY A 94 -0.23 -11.55 -3.21
C GLY A 94 -1.68 -11.08 -3.34
N VAL A 95 -2.48 -11.30 -2.32
CA VAL A 95 -3.90 -10.92 -2.28
C VAL A 95 -4.20 -10.12 -1.02
N GLU A 96 -5.24 -9.32 -1.10
CA GLU A 96 -5.83 -8.59 0.02
C GLU A 96 -7.27 -9.05 0.20
N LYS A 97 -7.68 -9.18 1.46
CA LYS A 97 -9.08 -9.43 1.81
C LYS A 97 -9.77 -8.10 2.01
N TYR A 98 -10.96 -7.96 1.48
CA TYR A 98 -11.80 -6.78 1.66
C TYR A 98 -13.26 -7.18 1.83
N PHE A 99 -14.05 -6.35 2.53
CA PHE A 99 -15.49 -6.55 2.64
C PHE A 99 -16.18 -6.13 1.34
N ASP A 100 -16.81 -7.10 0.68
CA ASP A 100 -17.40 -6.95 -0.65
C ASP A 100 -18.83 -6.41 -0.56
N GLU A 101 -19.07 -5.26 -1.17
CA GLU A 101 -20.40 -4.65 -1.25
C GLU A 101 -21.47 -5.63 -1.78
N ASN A 102 -21.11 -6.45 -2.78
CA ASN A 102 -22.03 -7.42 -3.36
C ASN A 102 -22.39 -8.56 -2.40
N LYS A 103 -21.53 -8.85 -1.43
CA LYS A 103 -21.83 -9.83 -0.38
C LYS A 103 -22.62 -9.21 0.78
N ILE A 104 -22.43 -7.91 1.00
CA ILE A 104 -23.20 -7.14 2.00
C ILE A 104 -24.61 -6.89 1.51
N VAL A 105 -24.76 -6.54 0.23
CA VAL A 105 -26.04 -6.32 -0.44
C VAL A 105 -26.15 -7.25 -1.65
N PRO A 106 -26.41 -8.54 -1.45
CA PRO A 106 -26.39 -9.55 -2.53
C PRO A 106 -27.57 -9.45 -3.49
N ASP A 107 -28.63 -8.76 -3.08
CA ASP A 107 -29.84 -8.59 -3.89
C ASP A 107 -30.24 -7.10 -3.89
N GLU A 108 -29.80 -6.40 -4.93
CA GLU A 108 -30.11 -4.98 -5.10
C GLU A 108 -31.58 -4.68 -5.45
N THR A 109 -32.37 -5.70 -5.76
CA THR A 109 -33.84 -5.52 -5.99
C THR A 109 -34.60 -5.35 -4.69
N ARG A 110 -34.01 -5.76 -3.56
CA ARG A 110 -34.60 -5.58 -2.24
C ARG A 110 -34.40 -4.17 -1.70
N SER A 111 -35.36 -3.71 -0.93
CA SER A 111 -35.21 -2.46 -0.18
C SER A 111 -34.46 -2.68 1.14
N ILE A 112 -33.95 -1.58 1.73
CA ILE A 112 -33.36 -1.61 3.08
C ILE A 112 -34.37 -2.17 4.10
N SER A 113 -35.68 -1.81 3.94
CA SER A 113 -36.74 -2.32 4.80
C SER A 113 -36.96 -3.82 4.64
N ASP A 114 -36.73 -4.36 3.46
CA ASP A 114 -36.93 -5.78 3.14
C ASP A 114 -35.66 -6.62 3.34
N GLY A 115 -34.64 -6.05 4.00
CA GLY A 115 -33.40 -6.75 4.34
C GLY A 115 -32.40 -6.84 3.19
N ALA A 116 -32.22 -5.76 2.40
CA ALA A 116 -31.16 -5.68 1.41
C ALA A 116 -29.77 -5.84 2.05
N ILE A 117 -29.57 -5.32 3.27
CA ILE A 117 -28.30 -5.36 4.00
C ILE A 117 -28.22 -6.68 4.79
N LYS A 118 -27.48 -7.64 4.22
CA LYS A 118 -27.43 -9.02 4.73
C LYS A 118 -26.83 -9.16 6.14
N PRO A 119 -25.75 -8.47 6.54
CA PRO A 119 -25.20 -8.56 7.89
C PRO A 119 -26.19 -8.22 9.00
N TRP A 120 -27.27 -7.49 8.72
CA TRP A 120 -28.31 -7.16 9.70
C TRP A 120 -29.19 -8.36 10.10
N GLU A 121 -29.23 -9.40 9.31
CA GLU A 121 -29.92 -10.64 9.65
C GLU A 121 -29.13 -11.47 10.69
N THR A 122 -27.88 -11.09 10.92
CA THR A 122 -26.96 -11.79 11.82
C THR A 122 -26.83 -11.08 13.18
N LYS A 123 -26.10 -11.71 14.11
CA LYS A 123 -25.77 -11.11 15.42
C LYS A 123 -24.59 -10.13 15.40
N VAL A 124 -24.01 -9.85 14.21
CA VAL A 124 -22.84 -9.00 14.04
C VAL A 124 -23.04 -7.61 14.65
N PHE A 125 -24.17 -6.99 14.35
CA PHE A 125 -24.50 -5.65 14.86
C PHE A 125 -24.96 -5.62 16.32
N GLY A 126 -25.49 -6.74 16.84
CA GLY A 126 -25.97 -6.82 18.21
C GLY A 126 -26.90 -5.65 18.59
N TYR A 127 -26.58 -5.00 19.71
CA TYR A 127 -27.35 -3.81 20.20
C TYR A 127 -27.14 -2.55 19.33
N GLN A 128 -26.08 -2.47 18.53
CA GLN A 128 -25.79 -1.34 17.66
C GLN A 128 -26.69 -1.30 16.40
N LYS A 129 -27.37 -2.41 16.07
CA LYS A 129 -28.30 -2.47 14.94
C LYS A 129 -29.34 -1.34 14.96
N LYS A 130 -29.89 -1.03 16.12
CA LYS A 130 -30.88 0.04 16.28
C LYS A 130 -30.29 1.41 15.88
N TYR A 131 -29.08 1.70 16.36
CA TYR A 131 -28.36 2.93 16.00
C TYR A 131 -28.14 3.05 14.49
N PHE A 132 -27.69 1.99 13.85
CA PHE A 132 -27.47 1.99 12.38
C PHE A 132 -28.77 2.21 11.61
N VAL A 133 -29.85 1.53 11.98
CA VAL A 133 -31.16 1.69 11.32
C VAL A 133 -31.67 3.13 11.47
N GLU A 134 -31.62 3.71 12.67
CA GLU A 134 -32.07 5.07 12.93
C GLU A 134 -31.21 6.11 12.18
N THR A 135 -29.90 5.89 12.10
CA THR A 135 -28.98 6.78 11.39
C THR A 135 -29.21 6.73 9.89
N ILE A 136 -29.38 5.53 9.32
CA ILE A 136 -29.67 5.37 7.89
C ILE A 136 -31.05 5.97 7.53
N ASP A 137 -32.05 5.83 8.40
CA ASP A 137 -33.34 6.51 8.20
C ASP A 137 -33.18 8.05 8.13
N LYS A 138 -32.26 8.64 8.92
CA LYS A 138 -31.95 10.08 8.84
C LYS A 138 -31.24 10.44 7.53
N ILE A 139 -30.28 9.62 7.12
CA ILE A 139 -29.57 9.81 5.82
C ILE A 139 -30.57 9.79 4.67
N LEU A 140 -31.42 8.76 4.59
CA LEU A 140 -32.42 8.64 3.54
C LEU A 140 -33.38 9.83 3.50
N LYS A 141 -33.85 10.33 4.67
CA LYS A 141 -34.69 11.52 4.77
C LYS A 141 -34.01 12.78 4.26
N GLN A 142 -32.73 12.98 4.62
CA GLN A 142 -31.93 14.14 4.15
C GLN A 142 -31.85 14.18 2.62
N PHE A 143 -31.66 13.03 1.99
CA PHE A 143 -31.58 12.91 0.54
C PHE A 143 -32.96 12.68 -0.14
N LYS A 144 -34.04 12.75 0.60
CA LYS A 144 -35.43 12.53 0.12
C LYS A 144 -35.65 11.17 -0.55
N VAL A 145 -34.91 10.15 -0.10
CA VAL A 145 -35.02 8.76 -0.57
C VAL A 145 -35.98 8.01 0.36
N LYS A 146 -36.93 7.28 -0.22
CA LYS A 146 -37.81 6.41 0.56
C LYS A 146 -37.09 5.11 0.92
N LYS A 147 -37.31 4.59 2.13
CA LYS A 147 -36.66 3.37 2.61
C LYS A 147 -37.15 2.07 1.98
N ASN A 148 -38.27 2.11 1.30
CA ASN A 148 -38.88 0.97 0.62
C ASN A 148 -38.57 0.89 -0.87
N VAL A 149 -37.68 1.77 -1.39
CA VAL A 149 -37.17 1.64 -2.76
C VAL A 149 -36.13 0.57 -2.84
N PRO A 150 -36.00 -0.15 -3.98
CA PRO A 150 -34.90 -1.08 -4.21
C PRO A 150 -33.55 -0.43 -3.99
N TRP A 151 -32.57 -1.20 -3.48
CA TRP A 151 -31.20 -0.70 -3.30
C TRP A 151 -30.61 -0.14 -4.60
N SER A 152 -30.89 -0.79 -5.74
CA SER A 152 -30.46 -0.35 -7.09
C SER A 152 -30.87 1.08 -7.41
N GLU A 153 -32.02 1.54 -6.93
CA GLU A 153 -32.58 2.89 -7.19
C GLU A 153 -32.04 3.96 -6.24
N ILE A 154 -31.33 3.58 -5.16
CA ILE A 154 -30.72 4.52 -4.24
C ILE A 154 -29.55 5.22 -4.93
N PRO A 155 -29.44 6.56 -4.89
CA PRO A 155 -28.34 7.30 -5.50
C PRO A 155 -26.96 6.82 -4.97
N LYS A 156 -25.96 6.72 -5.86
CA LYS A 156 -24.61 6.24 -5.52
C LYS A 156 -24.00 6.97 -4.32
N LYS A 157 -24.17 8.29 -4.24
CA LYS A 157 -23.69 9.09 -3.08
C LYS A 157 -24.29 8.58 -1.77
N VAL A 158 -25.57 8.26 -1.75
CA VAL A 158 -26.27 7.78 -0.54
C VAL A 158 -25.82 6.36 -0.19
N LYS A 159 -25.65 5.49 -1.20
CA LYS A 159 -25.08 4.14 -1.01
C LYS A 159 -23.70 4.23 -0.36
N ASN A 160 -22.82 5.10 -0.88
CA ASN A 160 -21.47 5.28 -0.34
C ASN A 160 -21.49 5.74 1.12
N ILE A 161 -22.35 6.72 1.47
CA ILE A 161 -22.47 7.17 2.86
C ILE A 161 -22.97 6.03 3.77
N ILE A 162 -23.91 5.23 3.32
CA ILE A 162 -24.43 4.10 4.10
C ILE A 162 -23.35 3.04 4.30
N LEU A 163 -22.57 2.73 3.27
CA LEU A 163 -21.56 1.67 3.30
C LEU A 163 -20.25 2.12 3.98
N TYR A 164 -19.76 3.31 3.71
CA TYR A 164 -18.43 3.77 4.12
C TYR A 164 -18.43 4.96 5.09
N GLY A 165 -19.61 5.53 5.38
CA GLY A 165 -19.71 6.75 6.19
C GLY A 165 -19.59 8.03 5.37
N ASP A 166 -19.56 9.16 6.07
CA ASP A 166 -19.44 10.50 5.46
C ASP A 166 -18.01 11.02 5.60
N GLU A 167 -17.12 10.60 4.69
CA GLU A 167 -15.71 11.01 4.68
C GLU A 167 -15.51 12.53 4.58
N ASN A 168 -16.44 13.23 3.94
CA ASN A 168 -16.35 14.68 3.73
C ASN A 168 -16.96 15.51 4.85
N SER A 169 -17.51 14.89 5.88
CA SER A 169 -18.21 15.55 7.00
C SER A 169 -19.31 16.54 6.53
N GLU A 170 -19.93 16.27 5.39
CA GLU A 170 -20.99 17.10 4.81
C GLU A 170 -22.27 17.09 5.67
N LEU A 171 -22.45 16.04 6.46
CA LEU A 171 -23.62 15.82 7.29
C LEU A 171 -23.26 15.93 8.77
N ASN A 172 -23.45 17.12 9.34
CA ASN A 172 -23.09 17.44 10.73
C ASN A 172 -23.71 16.51 11.81
N PHE A 173 -24.70 15.69 11.47
CA PHE A 173 -25.32 14.74 12.38
C PHE A 173 -24.73 13.31 12.31
N LEU A 174 -23.71 13.09 11.48
CA LEU A 174 -23.06 11.79 11.27
C LEU A 174 -21.67 11.68 11.94
N TYR A 175 -21.39 12.49 12.96
CA TYR A 175 -20.08 12.55 13.60
C TYR A 175 -19.47 11.19 13.97
N ASP A 176 -20.30 10.21 14.30
CA ASP A 176 -19.84 8.88 14.73
C ASP A 176 -20.30 7.76 13.78
N PHE A 177 -20.83 8.10 12.58
CA PHE A 177 -21.30 7.09 11.65
C PHE A 177 -20.19 6.70 10.68
N GLU A 178 -19.51 5.61 10.99
CA GLU A 178 -18.41 5.06 10.20
C GLU A 178 -18.85 4.30 8.94
N GLY A 179 -20.15 4.04 8.76
CA GLY A 179 -20.67 3.19 7.68
C GLY A 179 -20.66 1.70 8.04
N ILE A 180 -21.35 0.92 7.22
CA ILE A 180 -21.52 -0.52 7.49
C ILE A 180 -20.21 -1.28 7.29
N ILE A 181 -19.49 -1.00 6.19
CA ILE A 181 -18.25 -1.71 5.85
C ILE A 181 -17.17 -1.41 6.87
N ASN A 182 -16.89 -0.14 7.16
CA ASN A 182 -15.87 0.22 8.13
C ASN A 182 -16.20 -0.31 9.53
N PHE A 183 -17.50 -0.35 9.89
CA PHE A 183 -17.93 -0.96 11.15
C PHE A 183 -17.62 -2.46 11.22
N ILE A 184 -17.95 -3.23 10.19
CA ILE A 184 -17.71 -4.68 10.20
C ILE A 184 -16.23 -5.01 10.05
N ASP A 185 -15.46 -4.19 9.34
CA ASP A 185 -14.02 -4.30 9.20
C ASP A 185 -13.33 -4.11 10.56
N ARG A 186 -13.61 -3.01 11.23
CA ARG A 186 -13.13 -2.79 12.60
C ARG A 186 -13.56 -3.90 13.56
N LYS A 187 -14.81 -4.41 13.43
CA LYS A 187 -15.27 -5.53 14.26
C LYS A 187 -14.53 -6.83 13.97
N TYR A 188 -14.12 -7.05 12.73
CA TYR A 188 -13.36 -8.22 12.33
C TYR A 188 -11.92 -8.17 12.94
N GLU A 189 -11.30 -7.00 12.92
CA GLU A 189 -9.97 -6.78 13.48
C GLU A 189 -9.95 -6.85 15.02
N GLU A 190 -10.93 -6.22 15.67
CA GLU A 190 -10.97 -6.11 17.14
C GLU A 190 -11.47 -7.37 17.86
N THR A 191 -12.13 -8.31 17.14
CA THR A 191 -12.79 -9.43 17.82
C THR A 191 -11.88 -10.63 18.00
N GLU A 192 -11.79 -11.14 19.23
CA GLU A 192 -11.18 -12.43 19.54
C GLU A 192 -12.19 -13.60 19.47
N ARG A 193 -13.46 -13.33 19.17
CA ARG A 193 -14.52 -14.32 19.13
C ARG A 193 -14.54 -15.02 17.78
N TRP A 194 -14.05 -16.26 17.73
CA TRP A 194 -13.95 -17.08 16.52
C TRP A 194 -15.27 -17.19 15.72
N TRP A 195 -16.43 -17.28 16.39
CA TRP A 195 -17.73 -17.36 15.73
C TRP A 195 -18.11 -16.06 15.01
N LEU A 196 -17.68 -14.91 15.53
CA LEU A 196 -17.93 -13.61 14.91
C LEU A 196 -17.00 -13.41 13.71
N GLN A 197 -15.73 -13.79 13.83
CA GLN A 197 -14.81 -13.81 12.69
C GLN A 197 -15.35 -14.69 11.57
N TYR A 198 -15.74 -15.92 11.87
CA TYR A 198 -16.31 -16.85 10.90
C TYR A 198 -17.58 -16.30 10.23
N GLU A 199 -18.44 -15.58 10.97
CA GLU A 199 -19.65 -14.95 10.41
C GLU A 199 -19.28 -13.78 9.48
N LEU A 200 -18.28 -12.98 9.85
CA LEU A 200 -17.81 -11.85 9.06
C LEU A 200 -17.04 -12.29 7.81
N GLU A 201 -16.28 -13.37 7.86
CA GLU A 201 -15.56 -13.93 6.70
C GLU A 201 -16.44 -14.26 5.50
N LYS A 202 -17.74 -14.49 5.71
CA LYS A 202 -18.71 -14.73 4.63
C LYS A 202 -18.87 -13.52 3.71
N TYR A 203 -18.55 -12.32 4.21
CA TYR A 203 -18.65 -11.06 3.48
C TYR A 203 -17.32 -10.61 2.88
N LEU A 204 -16.22 -11.35 3.13
CA LEU A 204 -14.91 -11.06 2.55
C LEU A 204 -14.80 -11.63 1.14
N SER A 205 -14.19 -10.85 0.26
CA SER A 205 -13.66 -11.27 -1.04
C SER A 205 -12.16 -11.02 -1.09
N GLU A 206 -11.49 -11.60 -2.06
CA GLU A 206 -10.06 -11.42 -2.28
C GLU A 206 -9.85 -10.67 -3.60
N ARG A 207 -8.87 -9.79 -3.61
CA ARG A 207 -8.36 -9.12 -4.81
C ARG A 207 -6.84 -9.18 -4.82
N ASP A 208 -6.25 -8.99 -5.99
CA ASP A 208 -4.81 -8.85 -6.07
C ASP A 208 -4.35 -7.67 -5.21
N CYS A 209 -3.28 -7.85 -4.43
CA CYS A 209 -2.68 -6.80 -3.64
C CYS A 209 -2.27 -5.63 -4.54
N GLU A 210 -2.75 -4.43 -4.23
CA GLU A 210 -2.53 -3.23 -5.07
C GLU A 210 -1.06 -2.82 -5.13
N VAL A 211 -0.28 -3.10 -4.08
CA VAL A 211 1.15 -2.75 -4.01
C VAL A 211 1.99 -3.67 -4.89
N CYS A 212 1.81 -4.98 -4.77
CA CYS A 212 2.60 -5.94 -5.55
C CYS A 212 1.90 -6.46 -6.81
N ASN A 213 0.67 -6.04 -7.11
CA ASN A 213 -0.13 -6.50 -8.26
C ASN A 213 -0.21 -8.03 -8.36
N GLY A 214 -0.36 -8.70 -7.22
CA GLY A 214 -0.43 -10.15 -7.13
C GLY A 214 0.91 -10.88 -7.28
N TYR A 215 2.05 -10.15 -7.41
CA TYR A 215 3.36 -10.77 -7.58
C TYR A 215 3.98 -11.27 -6.27
N ARG A 216 3.42 -10.94 -5.12
CA ARG A 216 3.84 -11.41 -3.80
C ARG A 216 5.18 -10.86 -3.30
N LEU A 217 5.91 -10.17 -4.15
CA LEU A 217 7.26 -9.68 -3.91
C LEU A 217 7.26 -8.16 -3.72
N ASN A 218 8.24 -7.68 -2.98
CA ASN A 218 8.42 -6.25 -2.77
C ASN A 218 9.00 -5.55 -4.01
N GLU A 219 9.02 -4.22 -3.97
CA GLU A 219 9.51 -3.38 -5.07
C GLU A 219 10.97 -3.65 -5.42
N LYS A 220 11.83 -3.95 -4.43
CA LYS A 220 13.25 -4.24 -4.65
C LYS A 220 13.45 -5.50 -5.48
N ALA A 221 12.72 -6.55 -5.17
CA ALA A 221 12.73 -7.80 -5.93
C ALA A 221 12.19 -7.62 -7.36
N LEU A 222 11.13 -6.85 -7.51
CA LEU A 222 10.50 -6.58 -8.82
C LEU A 222 11.29 -5.57 -9.68
N ALA A 223 12.21 -4.81 -9.09
CA ALA A 223 13.10 -3.92 -9.82
C ALA A 223 14.22 -4.66 -10.56
N VAL A 224 14.57 -5.87 -10.11
CA VAL A 224 15.58 -6.71 -10.80
C VAL A 224 14.95 -7.35 -12.03
N ARG A 225 15.52 -7.07 -13.21
CA ARG A 225 14.98 -7.53 -14.49
C ARG A 225 16.03 -8.24 -15.32
N ILE A 226 15.59 -9.24 -16.07
CA ILE A 226 16.33 -9.93 -17.11
C ILE A 226 15.49 -9.85 -18.37
N ASP A 227 16.00 -9.28 -19.43
CA ASP A 227 15.27 -9.06 -20.69
C ASP A 227 13.89 -8.41 -20.45
N GLU A 228 13.91 -7.26 -19.78
CA GLU A 228 12.71 -6.48 -19.39
C GLU A 228 11.70 -7.20 -18.45
N ASN A 229 11.92 -8.46 -18.12
CA ASN A 229 11.07 -9.25 -17.26
C ASN A 229 11.64 -9.33 -15.83
N HIS A 230 10.81 -9.08 -14.83
CA HIS A 230 11.11 -9.41 -13.44
C HIS A 230 10.63 -10.83 -13.10
N ILE A 231 11.13 -11.39 -12.02
CA ILE A 231 10.82 -12.77 -11.61
C ILE A 231 9.30 -13.03 -11.50
N GLY A 232 8.52 -12.05 -11.04
CA GLY A 232 7.06 -12.19 -10.93
C GLY A 232 6.37 -12.41 -12.29
N ASN A 233 6.90 -11.85 -13.39
CA ASN A 233 6.40 -12.11 -14.74
C ASN A 233 6.66 -13.54 -15.15
N ILE A 234 7.84 -14.06 -14.80
CA ILE A 234 8.25 -15.41 -15.16
C ILE A 234 7.44 -16.45 -14.38
N THR A 235 7.21 -16.23 -13.08
CA THR A 235 6.45 -17.16 -12.24
C THR A 235 4.96 -17.23 -12.59
N LYS A 236 4.42 -16.25 -13.31
CA LYS A 236 3.03 -16.29 -13.84
C LYS A 236 2.90 -17.05 -15.18
N LYS A 237 4.02 -17.37 -15.84
CA LYS A 237 4.03 -18.13 -17.08
C LYS A 237 3.75 -19.62 -16.86
N SER A 238 3.19 -20.29 -17.86
CA SER A 238 3.13 -21.75 -17.88
C SER A 238 4.55 -22.34 -18.04
N ILE A 239 4.71 -23.62 -17.71
CA ILE A 239 6.00 -24.31 -17.86
C ILE A 239 6.51 -24.26 -19.31
N SER A 240 5.61 -24.39 -20.29
CA SER A 240 5.97 -24.31 -21.71
C SER A 240 6.51 -22.92 -22.08
N GLU A 241 5.80 -21.87 -21.68
CA GLU A 241 6.25 -20.47 -21.91
C GLU A 241 7.54 -20.13 -21.19
N CYS A 242 7.77 -20.72 -19.99
CA CYS A 242 9.06 -20.58 -19.31
C CYS A 242 10.19 -21.26 -20.08
N LEU A 243 9.95 -22.47 -20.59
CA LEU A 243 10.93 -23.19 -21.40
C LEU A 243 11.33 -22.40 -22.63
N ASP A 244 10.35 -21.86 -23.35
CA ASP A 244 10.59 -21.03 -24.53
C ASP A 244 11.36 -19.75 -24.20
N TRP A 245 11.12 -19.16 -23.02
CA TRP A 245 11.79 -17.94 -22.60
C TRP A 245 13.25 -18.19 -22.19
N PHE A 246 13.60 -19.38 -21.65
CA PHE A 246 14.97 -19.75 -21.28
C PHE A 246 15.76 -20.36 -22.42
N SER A 247 15.18 -20.66 -23.59
CA SER A 247 15.84 -21.26 -24.75
C SER A 247 16.40 -20.23 -25.71
#